data_04aae358f109eac86b8c8c26eff0d26f
#
_entry.id   04aae358f109eac86b8c8c26eff0d26f
#
_cell.length_a   1.000
_cell.length_b   1.000
_cell.length_c   1.000
_cell.angle_alpha   90.00
_cell.angle_beta   90.00
_cell.angle_gamma   90.00
#
_symmetry.space_group_name_H-M   'P 1'
#
loop_
_entity.id
_entity.type
_entity.pdbx_description
1 polymer ?
#
loop_
_entity_poly.entity_id
_entity_poly.type
_entity_poly.pdbx_seq_one_letter_code
_entity_poly.pdbx_strand_id
1 'polypeptide(L)' 'MKEIEKIEEKIKNILYNSRISGHELSKGTGINKSMISRYRNGKYKLENMTLLTAKKILSYKP' A
#
# COMPACT_ATOMS: atom_id res chain seq x y z
N MET A 1 9.79 12.69 11.67
CA MET A 1 9.88 13.68 10.59
C MET A 1 8.54 13.78 9.88
N LYS A 2 8.07 15.00 9.67
CA LYS A 2 6.76 15.25 9.07
C LYS A 2 6.59 14.66 7.65
N GLU A 3 7.68 14.66 6.89
CA GLU A 3 7.64 14.15 5.51
C GLU A 3 7.43 12.65 5.45
N ILE A 4 8.08 11.90 6.34
CA ILE A 4 7.92 10.45 6.42
C ILE A 4 6.51 10.11 6.88
N GLU A 5 5.97 10.85 7.85
CA GLU A 5 4.61 10.69 8.34
C GLU A 5 3.58 10.91 7.23
N LYS A 6 3.80 11.92 6.38
CA LYS A 6 2.92 12.18 5.25
C LYS A 6 2.95 11.06 4.22
N ILE A 7 4.12 10.49 3.97
CA ILE A 7 4.28 9.37 3.04
C ILE A 7 3.56 8.14 3.59
N GLU A 8 3.75 7.83 4.87
CA GLU A 8 3.04 6.73 5.51
C GLU A 8 1.53 6.90 5.43
N GLU A 9 1.04 8.10 5.67
CA GLU A 9 -0.37 8.40 5.61
C GLU A 9 -0.93 8.19 4.20
N LYS A 10 -0.21 8.61 3.18
CA LYS A 10 -0.61 8.37 1.79
C LYS A 10 -0.66 6.87 1.48
N ILE A 11 0.33 6.14 1.92
CA ILE A 11 0.37 4.69 1.73
C ILE A 11 -0.85 4.04 2.40
N LYS A 12 -1.14 4.42 3.64
CA LYS A 12 -2.30 3.91 4.37
C LYS A 12 -3.60 4.24 3.65
N ASN A 13 -3.73 5.46 3.16
CA ASN A 13 -4.94 5.90 2.47
C ASN A 13 -5.19 5.11 1.18
N ILE A 14 -4.16 4.73 0.50
CA ILE A 14 -4.28 3.92 -0.72
C ILE A 14 -4.47 2.44 -0.37
N LEU A 15 -3.61 1.92 0.49
CA LEU A 15 -3.57 0.49 0.81
C LEU A 15 -4.82 0.01 1.53
N TYR A 16 -5.33 0.82 2.46
CA TYR A 16 -6.50 0.46 3.27
C TYR A 16 -7.80 1.05 2.76
N ASN A 17 -7.80 1.63 1.58
CA ASN A 17 -9.01 2.20 0.98
C ASN A 17 -9.98 1.08 0.61
N SER A 18 -11.13 1.02 1.29
CA SER A 18 -12.12 -0.01 1.06
C SER A 18 -12.81 0.09 -0.31
N ARG A 19 -12.72 1.24 -0.95
CA ARG A 19 -13.28 1.45 -2.28
C ARG A 19 -12.43 0.83 -3.39
N ILE A 20 -11.16 0.54 -3.07
CA ILE A 20 -10.25 -0.10 -4.01
C ILE A 20 -10.16 -1.57 -3.64
N SER A 21 -10.55 -2.44 -4.56
CA SER A 21 -10.45 -3.89 -4.33
C SER A 21 -8.99 -4.33 -4.32
N GLY A 22 -8.70 -5.45 -3.68
CA GLY A 22 -7.36 -6.01 -3.70
C GLY A 22 -6.87 -6.31 -5.11
N HIS A 23 -7.79 -6.73 -5.98
CA HIS A 23 -7.49 -7.00 -7.38
C HIS A 23 -7.10 -5.71 -8.13
N GLU A 24 -7.87 -4.65 -7.96
CA GLU A 24 -7.57 -3.37 -8.58
C GLU A 24 -6.25 -2.79 -8.11
N LEU A 25 -6.01 -2.86 -6.82
CA LEU A 25 -4.77 -2.36 -6.23
C LEU A 25 -3.57 -3.17 -6.72
N SER A 26 -3.70 -4.49 -6.79
CA SER A 26 -2.67 -5.36 -7.34
C SER A 26 -2.34 -5.01 -8.79
N LYS A 27 -3.37 -4.83 -9.59
CA LYS A 27 -3.24 -4.50 -11.00
C LYS A 27 -2.60 -3.13 -11.22
N GLY A 28 -3.01 -2.15 -10.40
CA GLY A 28 -2.52 -0.78 -10.53
C GLY A 28 -1.12 -0.56 -9.97
N THR A 29 -0.71 -1.35 -8.98
CA THR A 29 0.60 -1.20 -8.34
C THR A 29 1.63 -2.22 -8.81
N GLY A 30 1.18 -3.33 -9.38
CA GLY A 30 2.08 -4.43 -9.72
C GLY A 30 2.47 -5.28 -8.52
N ILE A 31 1.83 -5.06 -7.38
CA ILE A 31 2.09 -5.83 -6.16
C ILE A 31 1.21 -7.07 -6.16
N ASN A 32 1.75 -8.19 -5.68
CA ASN A 32 1.01 -9.45 -5.58
C ASN A 32 -0.23 -9.26 -4.69
N LYS A 33 -1.36 -9.79 -5.15
CA LYS A 33 -2.63 -9.70 -4.43
C LYS A 33 -2.55 -10.30 -3.02
N SER A 34 -1.78 -11.38 -2.85
CA SER A 34 -1.57 -12.00 -1.55
C SER A 34 -0.86 -11.06 -0.58
N MET A 35 0.12 -10.31 -1.06
CA MET A 35 0.83 -9.32 -0.26
C MET A 35 -0.10 -8.21 0.20
N ILE A 36 -0.93 -7.71 -0.70
CA ILE A 36 -1.90 -6.66 -0.39
C ILE A 36 -2.86 -7.14 0.70
N SER A 37 -3.35 -8.37 0.56
CA SER A 37 -4.24 -8.97 1.55
C SER A 37 -3.57 -9.06 2.92
N ARG A 38 -2.30 -9.47 2.97
CA ARG A 38 -1.56 -9.58 4.22
C ARG A 38 -1.36 -8.23 4.90
N TYR A 39 -1.07 -7.18 4.13
CA TYR A 39 -0.98 -5.83 4.68
C TYR A 39 -2.34 -5.37 5.23
N ARG A 40 -3.41 -5.59 4.49
CA ARG A 40 -4.76 -5.20 4.89
C ARG A 40 -5.25 -5.95 6.12
N ASN A 41 -4.81 -7.19 6.28
CA ASN A 41 -5.17 -8.01 7.45
C ASN A 41 -4.24 -7.80 8.65
N GLY A 42 -3.27 -6.92 8.53
CA GLY A 42 -2.34 -6.61 9.60
C GLY A 42 -1.26 -7.66 9.83
N LYS A 43 -1.09 -8.61 8.93
CA LYS A 43 -0.03 -9.63 9.04
C LYS A 43 1.35 -9.06 8.76
N TYR A 44 1.43 -8.06 7.89
CA TYR A 44 2.66 -7.35 7.61
C TYR A 44 2.56 -5.93 8.15
N LYS A 45 3.61 -5.47 8.82
CA LYS A 45 3.68 -4.12 9.33
C LYS A 45 4.18 -3.16 8.26
N LEU A 46 3.58 -1.98 8.18
CA LEU A 46 4.01 -0.97 7.20
C LEU A 46 5.45 -0.53 7.42
N GLU A 47 5.91 -0.50 8.66
CA GLU A 47 7.29 -0.14 8.99
C GLU A 47 8.32 -1.10 8.41
N ASN A 48 7.91 -2.32 8.07
CA ASN A 48 8.77 -3.32 7.45
C ASN A 48 8.64 -3.35 5.93
N MET A 49 7.82 -2.45 5.37
CA MET A 49 7.63 -2.38 3.93
C MET A 49 8.90 -1.91 3.23
N THR A 50 9.26 -2.59 2.14
CA THR A 50 10.42 -2.19 1.36
C THR A 50 10.13 -0.88 0.62
N LEU A 51 11.20 -0.14 0.32
CA LEU A 51 11.07 1.11 -0.43
C LEU A 51 10.44 0.88 -1.81
N LEU A 52 10.78 -0.23 -2.45
CA LEU A 52 10.23 -0.58 -3.75
C LEU A 52 8.70 -0.76 -3.68
N THR A 53 8.23 -1.48 -2.67
CA THR A 53 6.80 -1.69 -2.45
C THR A 53 6.09 -0.37 -2.18
N ALA A 54 6.68 0.47 -1.34
CA ALA A 54 6.12 1.79 -1.03
C ALA A 54 5.99 2.65 -2.30
N LYS A 55 7.00 2.64 -3.15
CA LYS A 55 6.97 3.38 -4.41
C LYS A 55 5.85 2.89 -5.32
N LYS A 56 5.65 1.59 -5.40
CA LYS A 56 4.58 1.01 -6.22
C LYS A 56 3.21 1.48 -5.74
N ILE A 57 2.99 1.49 -4.43
CA ILE A 57 1.73 1.94 -3.85
C ILE A 57 1.52 3.44 -4.12
N LEU A 58 2.54 4.24 -3.90
CA LEU A 58 2.46 5.69 -4.12
C LEU A 58 2.23 6.05 -5.58
N SER A 59 2.59 5.18 -6.50
CA SER A 59 2.37 5.38 -7.93
C SER A 59 0.96 5.02 -8.38
N TYR A 60 0.17 4.43 -7.49
CA TYR A 60 -1.20 4.05 -7.81
C TYR A 60 -2.06 5.28 -8.10
N LYS A 61 -2.75 5.26 -9.23
CA LYS A 61 -3.71 6.29 -9.61
C LYS A 61 -5.09 5.64 -9.72
N PRO A 62 -6.05 6.13 -8.93
CA PRO A 62 -7.42 5.59 -9.01
C PRO A 62 -8.09 5.92 -10.33
#